data_09aa25dbe60ff35e2475448a4d416aae
#
_entry.id   09aa25dbe60ff35e2475448a4d416aae
#
_cell.length_a   1.000
_cell.length_b   1.000
_cell.length_c   1.000
_cell.angle_alpha   90.00
_cell.angle_beta   90.00
_cell.angle_gamma   90.00
#
_symmetry.space_group_name_H-M   'P 1'
#
loop_
_entity.id
_entity.type
_entity.pdbx_description
1 polymer ?
#
loop_
_entity_poly.entity_id
_entity_poly.type
_entity_poly.pdbx_seq_one_letter_code
_entity_poly.pdbx_strand_id
1 'polypeptide(L)'
;AKDKEAKTTFQTAEPWKPETDVRADATMVYGTLDKKGVSFEQRVQSWRDKGYQTQFMTGVAWGDYQDYFLGKWDGIDGHLKEGQRDRNGNEIAHGHLIPYIVPTESFIRYMQETQIKRVIDAGITSIYLEEPEFWMRGGYSEAFKSEWQKYYNFPWRPQHESPENTYLSNKLKYHLYYNALDKIFTYAKEYGKSKGLDVKCYVPTHSLINYTSWQIVSPEASLASLDCVDGYIAQVWTGTAREPNFYNGIKKERVFENAFLEYGCMKSMTAPLNRKMYFLTDPIEDRAKDWLDYKINYQATFAAQLMYPMVDTYEVMPWPDRIYQGLYRIAGTDQKERIPRSYST
;
A
#
# COMPACT_ATOMS: atom_id res chain seq x y z
N ALA A 1 23.26 -3.27 20.55
CA ALA A 1 23.52 -3.96 19.28
C ALA A 1 22.69 -3.22 18.22
N LYS A 2 23.31 -2.82 17.09
CA LYS A 2 22.52 -2.36 15.94
C LYS A 2 21.68 -3.58 15.50
N ASP A 3 20.36 -3.42 15.46
CA ASP A 3 19.51 -4.48 14.94
C ASP A 3 19.98 -4.84 13.52
N LYS A 4 20.14 -6.15 13.29
CA LYS A 4 20.50 -6.63 11.97
C LYS A 4 19.40 -6.22 11.00
N GLU A 5 19.78 -5.68 9.85
CA GLU A 5 18.81 -5.29 8.83
C GLU A 5 17.95 -6.50 8.41
N ALA A 6 16.62 -6.35 8.51
CA ALA A 6 15.70 -7.39 8.08
C ALA A 6 15.76 -7.58 6.55
N LYS A 7 16.02 -8.80 6.10
CA LYS A 7 16.02 -9.16 4.67
C LYS A 7 14.67 -9.64 4.19
N THR A 8 13.89 -10.19 5.10
CA THR A 8 12.56 -10.72 4.84
C THR A 8 11.55 -10.15 5.83
N THR A 9 10.40 -9.76 5.32
CA THR A 9 9.28 -9.25 6.11
C THR A 9 7.96 -9.73 5.53
N PHE A 10 6.88 -9.54 6.25
CA PHE A 10 5.50 -9.77 5.79
C PHE A 10 4.54 -8.90 6.58
N GLN A 11 3.34 -8.70 6.07
CA GLN A 11 2.32 -7.89 6.72
C GLN A 11 1.20 -8.74 7.31
N THR A 12 0.73 -8.37 8.50
CA THR A 12 -0.41 -9.00 9.17
C THR A 12 -1.11 -8.04 10.12
N ALA A 13 -2.44 -8.12 10.19
CA ALA A 13 -3.24 -7.40 11.20
C ALA A 13 -3.47 -8.26 12.46
N GLU A 14 -3.13 -9.53 12.45
CA GLU A 14 -3.37 -10.47 13.53
C GLU A 14 -2.20 -10.53 14.52
N PRO A 15 -2.42 -10.91 15.80
CA PRO A 15 -1.34 -11.27 16.70
C PRO A 15 -0.67 -12.55 16.21
N TRP A 16 0.51 -12.84 16.75
CA TRP A 16 1.22 -14.08 16.41
C TRP A 16 0.39 -15.34 16.72
N LYS A 17 0.42 -16.26 15.78
CA LYS A 17 -0.15 -17.62 15.89
C LYS A 17 0.77 -18.60 15.17
N PRO A 18 0.90 -19.84 15.66
CA PRO A 18 1.76 -20.83 15.00
C PRO A 18 1.30 -21.15 13.57
N GLU A 19 0.00 -21.05 13.28
CA GLU A 19 -0.58 -21.34 11.96
C GLU A 19 -0.25 -20.28 10.90
N THR A 20 0.14 -19.08 11.33
CA THR A 20 0.46 -17.95 10.45
C THR A 20 1.91 -17.50 10.60
N ASP A 21 2.75 -18.31 11.22
CA ASP A 21 4.17 -18.03 11.39
C ASP A 21 4.95 -18.26 10.10
N VAL A 22 5.33 -17.19 9.43
CA VAL A 22 6.07 -17.19 8.15
C VAL A 22 7.56 -17.45 8.35
N ARG A 23 8.09 -17.26 9.57
CA ARG A 23 9.53 -17.37 9.88
C ARG A 23 10.42 -16.39 9.11
N ALA A 24 9.93 -15.18 8.90
CA ALA A 24 10.72 -14.08 8.35
C ALA A 24 11.52 -13.34 9.44
N ASP A 25 12.42 -12.44 9.05
CA ASP A 25 13.20 -11.62 10.00
C ASP A 25 12.31 -10.59 10.72
N ALA A 26 11.33 -10.06 10.02
CA ALA A 26 10.44 -9.00 10.52
C ALA A 26 8.98 -9.24 10.17
N THR A 27 8.10 -8.54 10.86
CA THR A 27 6.68 -8.44 10.51
C THR A 27 6.21 -6.99 10.58
N MET A 28 5.45 -6.58 9.59
CA MET A 28 4.74 -5.31 9.56
C MET A 28 3.36 -5.51 10.20
N VAL A 29 3.17 -4.97 11.40
CA VAL A 29 1.88 -4.97 12.08
C VAL A 29 0.99 -3.93 11.40
N TYR A 30 -0.10 -4.37 10.78
CA TYR A 30 -0.93 -3.53 9.94
C TYR A 30 -2.00 -2.79 10.75
N GLY A 31 -2.01 -1.45 10.60
CA GLY A 31 -2.98 -0.56 11.25
C GLY A 31 -2.89 -0.53 12.77
N THR A 32 -3.42 0.53 13.36
CA THR A 32 -3.39 0.74 14.82
C THR A 32 -4.69 0.38 15.54
N LEU A 33 -5.77 0.06 14.80
CA LEU A 33 -7.02 -0.34 15.42
C LEU A 33 -6.91 -1.67 16.16
N ASP A 34 -7.70 -1.80 17.22
CA ASP A 34 -7.85 -3.06 17.92
C ASP A 34 -8.48 -4.12 17.00
N LYS A 35 -7.92 -5.31 16.99
CA LYS A 35 -8.42 -6.44 16.21
C LYS A 35 -8.90 -7.54 17.14
N LYS A 36 -10.21 -7.83 17.11
CA LYS A 36 -10.83 -8.89 17.95
C LYS A 36 -10.52 -8.75 19.45
N GLY A 37 -10.51 -7.50 19.94
CA GLY A 37 -10.20 -7.22 21.33
C GLY A 37 -8.72 -7.21 21.71
N VAL A 38 -7.81 -7.34 20.71
CA VAL A 38 -6.36 -7.26 20.91
C VAL A 38 -5.89 -5.88 20.44
N SER A 39 -5.24 -5.13 21.33
CA SER A 39 -4.73 -3.79 20.99
C SER A 39 -3.54 -3.85 20.03
N PHE A 40 -3.24 -2.71 19.40
CA PHE A 40 -2.05 -2.59 18.56
C PHE A 40 -0.77 -2.97 19.31
N GLU A 41 -0.60 -2.47 20.53
CA GLU A 41 0.58 -2.73 21.35
C GLU A 41 0.70 -4.21 21.73
N GLN A 42 -0.43 -4.87 22.03
CA GLN A 42 -0.46 -6.31 22.31
C GLN A 42 -0.10 -7.13 21.06
N ARG A 43 -0.58 -6.72 19.88
CA ARG A 43 -0.20 -7.38 18.61
C ARG A 43 1.29 -7.25 18.35
N VAL A 44 1.84 -6.05 18.50
CA VAL A 44 3.29 -5.80 18.37
C VAL A 44 4.08 -6.67 19.35
N GLN A 45 3.68 -6.69 20.63
CA GLN A 45 4.38 -7.47 21.65
C GLN A 45 4.34 -8.98 21.38
N SER A 46 3.21 -9.49 20.88
CA SER A 46 3.08 -10.92 20.56
C SER A 46 4.11 -11.40 19.53
N TRP A 47 4.44 -10.56 18.55
CA TRP A 47 5.47 -10.85 17.55
C TRP A 47 6.88 -10.69 18.11
N ARG A 48 7.13 -9.66 18.93
CA ARG A 48 8.43 -9.47 19.61
C ARG A 48 8.79 -10.63 20.52
N ASP A 49 7.83 -11.19 21.24
CA ASP A 49 8.01 -12.35 22.13
C ASP A 49 8.45 -13.60 21.37
N LYS A 50 8.26 -13.62 20.05
CA LYS A 50 8.72 -14.69 19.15
C LYS A 50 10.00 -14.38 18.40
N GLY A 51 10.66 -13.25 18.73
CA GLY A 51 11.94 -12.87 18.16
C GLY A 51 11.87 -12.10 16.85
N TYR A 52 10.67 -11.67 16.42
CA TYR A 52 10.52 -10.84 15.22
C TYR A 52 10.95 -9.39 15.47
N GLN A 53 11.60 -8.79 14.50
CA GLN A 53 11.64 -7.33 14.40
C GLN A 53 10.25 -6.85 14.00
N THR A 54 9.71 -5.88 14.73
CA THR A 54 8.38 -5.36 14.44
C THR A 54 8.46 -4.06 13.66
N GLN A 55 7.70 -3.99 12.60
CA GLN A 55 7.54 -2.85 11.70
C GLN A 55 6.07 -2.46 11.66
N PHE A 56 5.74 -1.37 11.00
CA PHE A 56 4.35 -0.90 10.87
C PHE A 56 3.99 -0.63 9.42
N MET A 57 2.79 -0.99 9.02
CA MET A 57 2.21 -0.62 7.73
C MET A 57 0.77 -0.15 7.86
N THR A 58 0.38 0.82 7.05
CA THR A 58 -1.02 1.19 6.81
C THR A 58 -1.13 1.91 5.46
N GLY A 59 -2.35 2.04 4.94
CA GLY A 59 -2.61 2.81 3.74
C GLY A 59 -2.53 4.32 3.98
N VAL A 60 -2.06 5.08 3.01
CA VAL A 60 -2.09 6.54 3.04
C VAL A 60 -3.28 7.12 2.28
N ALA A 61 -3.79 6.38 1.30
CA ALA A 61 -4.96 6.80 0.52
C ALA A 61 -6.27 6.18 1.00
N TRP A 62 -6.21 5.15 1.81
CA TRP A 62 -7.34 4.44 2.38
C TRP A 62 -6.90 3.70 3.65
N GLY A 63 -7.83 3.35 4.50
CA GLY A 63 -7.53 2.61 5.73
C GLY A 63 -8.68 2.61 6.72
N ASP A 64 -8.51 1.86 7.80
CA ASP A 64 -9.46 1.75 8.91
C ASP A 64 -9.40 3.00 9.81
N TYR A 65 -9.84 4.15 9.29
CA TYR A 65 -9.79 5.46 9.95
C TYR A 65 -11.19 5.95 10.35
N GLN A 66 -12.07 5.04 10.80
CA GLN A 66 -13.46 5.35 11.16
C GLN A 66 -13.55 6.36 12.31
N ASP A 67 -12.58 6.39 13.21
CA ASP A 67 -12.48 7.40 14.26
C ASP A 67 -12.31 8.82 13.70
N TYR A 68 -11.55 8.98 12.62
CA TYR A 68 -11.45 10.22 11.87
C TYR A 68 -12.72 10.53 11.09
N PHE A 69 -13.18 9.60 10.27
CA PHE A 69 -14.31 9.81 9.38
C PHE A 69 -15.62 10.11 10.13
N LEU A 70 -15.81 9.52 11.31
CA LEU A 70 -17.01 9.68 12.13
C LEU A 70 -16.86 10.75 13.22
N GLY A 71 -15.83 11.59 13.14
CA GLY A 71 -15.63 12.74 14.01
C GLY A 71 -15.25 12.41 15.46
N LYS A 72 -14.81 11.18 15.74
CA LYS A 72 -14.42 10.79 17.10
C LYS A 72 -13.07 11.34 17.53
N TRP A 73 -12.19 11.62 16.55
CA TRP A 73 -10.86 12.12 16.85
C TRP A 73 -10.84 13.59 17.28
N ASP A 74 -11.54 14.47 16.57
CA ASP A 74 -11.53 15.93 16.82
C ASP A 74 -12.90 16.53 17.09
N GLY A 75 -13.96 15.73 17.10
CA GLY A 75 -15.33 16.19 17.30
C GLY A 75 -15.98 16.84 16.07
N ILE A 76 -15.29 16.82 14.91
CA ILE A 76 -15.80 17.42 13.67
C ILE A 76 -16.51 16.33 12.85
N ASP A 77 -17.83 16.42 12.76
CA ASP A 77 -18.62 15.57 11.87
C ASP A 77 -18.45 16.05 10.42
N GLY A 78 -18.16 15.12 9.52
CA GLY A 78 -18.10 15.40 8.10
C GLY A 78 -16.79 15.05 7.40
N HIS A 79 -15.77 14.51 8.08
CA HIS A 79 -14.53 14.05 7.44
C HIS A 79 -14.76 12.93 6.41
N LEU A 80 -15.85 12.18 6.53
CA LEU A 80 -16.23 11.21 5.49
C LEU A 80 -16.46 11.88 4.12
N LYS A 81 -16.84 13.16 4.10
CA LYS A 81 -17.02 13.96 2.88
C LYS A 81 -15.71 14.33 2.20
N GLU A 82 -14.57 14.13 2.86
CA GLU A 82 -13.23 14.33 2.31
C GLU A 82 -12.81 13.18 1.38
N GLY A 83 -13.61 12.11 1.27
CA GLY A 83 -13.39 11.04 0.32
C GLY A 83 -13.40 11.51 -1.13
N GLN A 84 -12.64 10.79 -1.96
CA GLN A 84 -12.64 11.00 -3.40
C GLN A 84 -14.02 10.70 -3.99
N ARG A 85 -14.48 11.54 -4.94
CA ARG A 85 -15.76 11.38 -5.61
C ARG A 85 -15.62 11.49 -7.10
N ASP A 86 -16.43 10.71 -7.82
CA ASP A 86 -16.53 10.79 -9.26
C ASP A 86 -17.42 11.95 -9.72
N ARG A 87 -17.55 12.12 -11.05
CA ARG A 87 -18.37 13.17 -11.68
C ARG A 87 -19.84 13.14 -11.28
N ASN A 88 -20.36 11.96 -10.94
CA ASN A 88 -21.75 11.76 -10.55
C ASN A 88 -21.96 11.95 -9.04
N GLY A 89 -20.91 12.30 -8.29
CA GLY A 89 -20.93 12.45 -6.84
C GLY A 89 -20.83 11.13 -6.07
N ASN A 90 -20.60 10.00 -6.76
CA ASN A 90 -20.43 8.71 -6.10
C ASN A 90 -19.09 8.68 -5.36
N GLU A 91 -19.10 8.11 -4.15
CA GLU A 91 -17.89 7.86 -3.39
C GLU A 91 -17.02 6.79 -4.07
N ILE A 92 -15.73 7.04 -4.12
CA ILE A 92 -14.74 6.04 -4.52
C ILE A 92 -14.17 5.46 -3.24
N ALA A 93 -14.47 4.20 -2.96
CA ALA A 93 -14.14 3.55 -1.70
C ALA A 93 -13.44 2.21 -1.93
N HIS A 94 -12.52 1.87 -1.02
CA HIS A 94 -11.89 0.56 -0.94
C HIS A 94 -12.84 -0.48 -0.29
N GLY A 95 -13.72 -0.02 0.61
CA GLY A 95 -14.69 -0.83 1.30
C GLY A 95 -15.72 0.03 2.04
N HIS A 96 -16.60 -0.61 2.80
CA HIS A 96 -17.59 0.11 3.60
C HIS A 96 -16.93 1.00 4.65
N LEU A 97 -17.25 2.29 4.65
CA LEU A 97 -16.61 3.33 5.49
C LEU A 97 -15.08 3.41 5.35
N ILE A 98 -14.57 3.03 4.18
CA ILE A 98 -13.14 3.12 3.82
C ILE A 98 -13.04 3.87 2.49
N PRO A 99 -13.34 5.18 2.44
CA PRO A 99 -13.18 5.97 1.22
C PRO A 99 -11.72 6.09 0.83
N TYR A 100 -11.43 6.23 -0.46
CA TYR A 100 -10.18 6.80 -0.90
C TYR A 100 -10.16 8.29 -0.53
N ILE A 101 -9.08 8.76 0.05
CA ILE A 101 -9.00 10.02 0.75
C ILE A 101 -8.45 11.12 -0.15
N VAL A 102 -9.01 12.32 -0.04
CA VAL A 102 -8.32 13.54 -0.44
C VAL A 102 -7.45 13.95 0.77
N PRO A 103 -6.12 13.93 0.66
CA PRO A 103 -5.25 14.19 1.81
C PRO A 103 -5.22 15.68 2.18
N THR A 104 -6.19 16.09 2.99
CA THR A 104 -6.29 17.43 3.59
C THR A 104 -5.25 17.62 4.70
N GLU A 105 -5.04 18.86 5.14
CA GLU A 105 -4.19 19.11 6.31
C GLU A 105 -4.72 18.46 7.58
N SER A 106 -6.04 18.38 7.73
CA SER A 106 -6.68 17.69 8.84
C SER A 106 -6.33 16.20 8.84
N PHE A 107 -6.44 15.53 7.70
CA PHE A 107 -6.07 14.13 7.56
C PHE A 107 -4.58 13.89 7.80
N ILE A 108 -3.71 14.75 7.27
CA ILE A 108 -2.26 14.66 7.50
C ILE A 108 -1.96 14.75 9.01
N ARG A 109 -2.55 15.71 9.71
CA ARG A 109 -2.40 15.86 11.16
C ARG A 109 -2.94 14.64 11.92
N TYR A 110 -4.09 14.10 11.53
CA TYR A 110 -4.63 12.87 12.08
C TYR A 110 -3.62 11.72 11.95
N MET A 111 -3.06 11.51 10.77
CA MET A 111 -2.04 10.47 10.56
C MET A 111 -0.80 10.67 11.46
N GLN A 112 -0.32 11.89 11.56
CA GLN A 112 0.82 12.22 12.42
C GLN A 112 0.54 11.93 13.89
N GLU A 113 -0.56 12.44 14.42
CA GLU A 113 -0.88 12.42 15.86
C GLU A 113 -1.39 11.07 16.35
N THR A 114 -2.13 10.32 15.53
CA THR A 114 -2.78 9.08 15.96
C THR A 114 -2.10 7.82 15.45
N GLN A 115 -1.58 7.83 14.22
CA GLN A 115 -0.92 6.66 13.65
C GLN A 115 0.59 6.69 13.95
N ILE A 116 1.29 7.66 13.40
CA ILE A 116 2.76 7.75 13.45
C ILE A 116 3.27 7.88 14.88
N LYS A 117 2.70 8.81 15.65
CA LYS A 117 3.11 9.02 17.04
C LYS A 117 2.96 7.75 17.88
N ARG A 118 1.82 7.08 17.79
CA ARG A 118 1.53 5.83 18.52
C ARG A 118 2.50 4.71 18.16
N VAL A 119 2.79 4.58 16.86
CA VAL A 119 3.72 3.58 16.32
C VAL A 119 5.14 3.78 16.86
N ILE A 120 5.63 5.02 16.84
CA ILE A 120 6.97 5.36 17.35
C ILE A 120 7.02 5.23 18.88
N ASP A 121 5.97 5.61 19.59
CA ASP A 121 5.86 5.40 21.05
C ASP A 121 5.87 3.91 21.43
N ALA A 122 5.43 3.03 20.54
CA ALA A 122 5.56 1.57 20.69
C ALA A 122 6.98 1.04 20.36
N GLY A 123 7.93 1.91 20.02
CA GLY A 123 9.32 1.55 19.74
C GLY A 123 9.56 1.02 18.32
N ILE A 124 8.63 1.23 17.39
CA ILE A 124 8.79 0.83 15.98
C ILE A 124 9.54 1.94 15.23
N THR A 125 10.54 1.52 14.45
CA THR A 125 11.43 2.43 13.70
C THR A 125 11.37 2.25 12.18
N SER A 126 10.57 1.32 11.68
CA SER A 126 10.33 1.15 10.24
C SER A 126 8.85 1.30 9.94
N ILE A 127 8.51 2.32 9.17
CA ILE A 127 7.15 2.73 8.86
C ILE A 127 6.92 2.65 7.37
N TYR A 128 5.87 1.95 6.97
CA TYR A 128 5.44 1.75 5.60
C TYR A 128 4.06 2.37 5.42
N LEU A 129 3.96 3.37 4.53
CA LEU A 129 2.69 3.97 4.12
C LEU A 129 2.42 3.60 2.67
N GLU A 130 1.46 2.68 2.47
CA GLU A 130 1.22 2.08 1.17
C GLU A 130 0.23 2.85 0.31
N GLU A 131 0.40 2.68 -0.98
CA GLU A 131 -0.57 2.98 -2.03
C GLU A 131 -1.07 4.43 -2.02
N PRO A 132 -0.19 5.42 -2.34
CA PRO A 132 -0.60 6.81 -2.49
C PRO A 132 -1.40 7.00 -3.78
N GLU A 133 -2.66 6.59 -3.77
CA GLU A 133 -3.52 6.41 -4.94
C GLU A 133 -4.62 7.45 -5.03
N PHE A 134 -4.58 8.27 -6.07
CA PHE A 134 -5.69 9.13 -6.43
C PHE A 134 -6.31 8.65 -7.75
N TRP A 135 -7.58 8.27 -7.73
CA TRP A 135 -8.26 7.80 -8.93
C TRP A 135 -8.47 8.91 -9.94
N MET A 136 -8.13 8.68 -11.22
CA MET A 136 -8.29 9.69 -12.27
C MET A 136 -9.73 10.17 -12.40
N ARG A 137 -10.73 9.28 -12.18
CA ARG A 137 -12.14 9.62 -12.17
C ARG A 137 -12.57 10.45 -10.93
N GLY A 138 -11.74 10.51 -9.90
CA GLY A 138 -11.93 11.39 -8.74
C GLY A 138 -11.73 12.86 -9.09
N GLY A 139 -11.79 13.74 -8.09
CA GLY A 139 -11.56 15.17 -8.28
C GLY A 139 -12.83 16.02 -8.31
N TYR A 140 -13.94 15.49 -7.82
CA TYR A 140 -15.22 16.20 -7.78
C TYR A 140 -15.76 16.44 -6.37
N SER A 141 -15.06 15.99 -5.32
CA SER A 141 -15.47 16.28 -3.94
C SER A 141 -15.21 17.74 -3.56
N GLU A 142 -15.96 18.26 -2.59
CA GLU A 142 -15.74 19.61 -2.10
C GLU A 142 -14.35 19.79 -1.47
N ALA A 143 -13.83 18.74 -0.82
CA ALA A 143 -12.46 18.75 -0.32
C ALA A 143 -11.42 18.94 -1.44
N PHE A 144 -11.58 18.25 -2.57
CA PHE A 144 -10.69 18.42 -3.72
C PHE A 144 -10.80 19.82 -4.33
N LYS A 145 -12.00 20.36 -4.46
CA LYS A 145 -12.22 21.74 -4.95
C LYS A 145 -11.57 22.76 -4.03
N SER A 146 -11.63 22.55 -2.72
CA SER A 146 -10.97 23.41 -1.74
C SER A 146 -9.43 23.34 -1.89
N GLU A 147 -8.87 22.15 -2.04
CA GLU A 147 -7.43 21.98 -2.29
C GLU A 147 -7.00 22.58 -3.64
N TRP A 148 -7.84 22.50 -4.65
CA TRP A 148 -7.62 23.20 -5.94
C TRP A 148 -7.51 24.70 -5.78
N GLN A 149 -8.45 25.32 -5.06
CA GLN A 149 -8.43 26.76 -4.81
C GLN A 149 -7.16 27.19 -4.06
N LYS A 150 -6.73 26.41 -3.09
CA LYS A 150 -5.48 26.66 -2.34
C LYS A 150 -4.24 26.57 -3.24
N TYR A 151 -4.19 25.56 -4.10
CA TYR A 151 -3.02 25.26 -4.92
C TYR A 151 -2.89 26.21 -6.12
N TYR A 152 -3.98 26.45 -6.84
CA TYR A 152 -3.98 27.24 -8.08
C TYR A 152 -4.34 28.71 -7.88
N ASN A 153 -4.97 29.08 -6.78
CA ASN A 153 -5.48 30.41 -6.50
C ASN A 153 -6.51 30.91 -7.55
N PHE A 154 -7.26 30.00 -8.15
CA PHE A 154 -8.41 30.26 -9.01
C PHE A 154 -9.48 29.18 -8.86
N PRO A 155 -10.76 29.44 -9.27
CA PRO A 155 -11.85 28.50 -9.09
C PRO A 155 -11.61 27.14 -9.76
N TRP A 156 -12.09 26.08 -9.11
CA TRP A 156 -12.04 24.74 -9.64
C TRP A 156 -12.68 24.65 -11.03
N ARG A 157 -12.05 23.84 -11.90
CA ARG A 157 -12.50 23.53 -13.25
C ARG A 157 -12.73 22.04 -13.39
N PRO A 158 -13.93 21.61 -13.87
CA PRO A 158 -14.20 20.18 -14.07
C PRO A 158 -13.25 19.58 -15.10
N GLN A 159 -12.62 18.49 -14.72
CA GLN A 159 -11.60 17.82 -15.56
C GLN A 159 -12.14 17.32 -16.91
N HIS A 160 -13.43 16.95 -16.97
CA HIS A 160 -14.04 16.42 -18.18
C HIS A 160 -14.35 17.47 -19.25
N GLU A 161 -14.21 18.76 -18.97
CA GLU A 161 -14.54 19.84 -19.91
C GLU A 161 -13.43 20.14 -20.89
N SER A 162 -12.16 19.83 -20.56
CA SER A 162 -11.04 20.01 -21.47
C SER A 162 -9.82 19.15 -21.10
N PRO A 163 -8.92 18.88 -22.05
CA PRO A 163 -7.63 18.24 -21.76
C PRO A 163 -6.76 19.03 -20.77
N GLU A 164 -6.81 20.38 -20.84
CA GLU A 164 -6.11 21.24 -19.90
C GLU A 164 -6.63 21.06 -18.47
N ASN A 165 -7.95 21.04 -18.27
CA ASN A 165 -8.55 20.81 -16.96
C ASN A 165 -8.22 19.41 -16.43
N THR A 166 -8.18 18.39 -17.29
CA THR A 166 -7.72 17.04 -16.92
C THR A 166 -6.28 17.07 -16.45
N TYR A 167 -5.39 17.74 -17.16
CA TYR A 167 -3.99 17.89 -16.77
C TYR A 167 -3.84 18.59 -15.42
N LEU A 168 -4.51 19.71 -15.22
CA LEU A 168 -4.47 20.46 -13.96
C LEU A 168 -5.00 19.61 -12.79
N SER A 169 -6.10 18.88 -13.01
CA SER A 169 -6.67 17.98 -12.02
C SER A 169 -5.68 16.88 -11.61
N ASN A 170 -5.06 16.20 -12.57
CA ASN A 170 -4.10 15.14 -12.29
C ASN A 170 -2.81 15.68 -11.67
N LYS A 171 -2.36 16.87 -12.06
CA LYS A 171 -1.21 17.54 -11.43
C LYS A 171 -1.48 17.83 -9.94
N LEU A 172 -2.69 18.30 -9.60
CA LEU A 172 -3.06 18.50 -8.21
C LEU A 172 -3.14 17.18 -7.43
N LYS A 173 -3.77 16.15 -8.00
CA LYS A 173 -3.84 14.81 -7.37
C LYS A 173 -2.45 14.26 -7.04
N TYR A 174 -1.53 14.39 -7.98
CA TYR A 174 -0.13 14.01 -7.81
C TYR A 174 0.52 14.79 -6.65
N HIS A 175 0.36 16.12 -6.66
CA HIS A 175 0.90 17.00 -5.64
C HIS A 175 0.36 16.68 -4.23
N LEU A 176 -0.92 16.38 -4.11
CA LEU A 176 -1.55 16.14 -2.81
C LEU A 176 -0.92 14.97 -2.05
N TYR A 177 -0.68 13.83 -2.71
CA TYR A 177 -0.01 12.70 -2.05
C TYR A 177 1.50 12.90 -1.89
N TYR A 178 2.15 13.60 -2.82
CA TYR A 178 3.54 14.00 -2.64
C TYR A 178 3.71 14.83 -1.36
N ASN A 179 2.89 15.86 -1.20
CA ASN A 179 2.89 16.72 -0.02
C ASN A 179 2.50 15.97 1.27
N ALA A 180 1.50 15.09 1.18
CA ALA A 180 1.07 14.33 2.35
C ALA A 180 2.17 13.42 2.88
N LEU A 181 2.82 12.65 2.01
CA LEU A 181 3.92 11.76 2.42
C LEU A 181 5.14 12.53 2.89
N ASP A 182 5.48 13.66 2.26
CA ASP A 182 6.55 14.53 2.75
C ASP A 182 6.29 14.99 4.18
N LYS A 183 5.12 15.53 4.47
CA LYS A 183 4.74 16.00 5.80
C LYS A 183 4.68 14.89 6.84
N ILE A 184 4.07 13.75 6.52
CA ILE A 184 3.89 12.63 7.44
C ILE A 184 5.25 11.98 7.75
N PHE A 185 6.08 11.71 6.75
CA PHE A 185 7.38 11.09 6.95
C PHE A 185 8.40 12.02 7.60
N THR A 186 8.38 13.30 7.27
CA THR A 186 9.20 14.30 7.98
C THR A 186 8.85 14.33 9.46
N TYR A 187 7.56 14.38 9.80
CA TYR A 187 7.12 14.28 11.18
C TYR A 187 7.59 12.99 11.85
N ALA A 188 7.50 11.85 11.18
CA ALA A 188 7.94 10.57 11.72
C ALA A 188 9.44 10.60 12.10
N LYS A 189 10.28 11.15 11.22
CA LYS A 189 11.71 11.27 11.49
C LYS A 189 12.03 12.24 12.63
N GLU A 190 11.39 13.40 12.65
CA GLU A 190 11.56 14.42 13.70
C GLU A 190 11.07 13.89 15.06
N TYR A 191 9.90 13.29 15.11
CA TYR A 191 9.37 12.71 16.33
C TYR A 191 10.24 11.54 16.82
N GLY A 192 10.66 10.65 15.92
CA GLY A 192 11.61 9.58 16.25
C GLY A 192 12.91 10.10 16.83
N LYS A 193 13.50 11.13 16.19
CA LYS A 193 14.73 11.78 16.68
C LYS A 193 14.55 12.36 18.08
N SER A 194 13.38 12.96 18.39
CA SER A 194 13.07 13.47 19.74
C SER A 194 13.02 12.36 20.80
N LYS A 195 12.83 11.12 20.39
CA LYS A 195 12.84 9.91 21.23
C LYS A 195 14.18 9.16 21.19
N GLY A 196 15.18 9.67 20.48
CA GLY A 196 16.47 8.99 20.29
C GLY A 196 16.41 7.81 19.31
N LEU A 197 15.40 7.76 18.43
CA LEU A 197 15.17 6.70 17.46
C LEU A 197 15.50 7.18 16.04
N ASP A 198 16.13 6.30 15.25
CA ASP A 198 16.36 6.50 13.80
C ASP A 198 15.26 5.85 13.00
N VAL A 199 14.25 6.62 12.64
CA VAL A 199 13.05 6.13 11.92
C VAL A 199 13.33 6.09 10.43
N LYS A 200 12.99 4.95 9.81
CA LYS A 200 13.02 4.73 8.36
C LYS A 200 11.60 4.69 7.80
N CYS A 201 11.39 5.32 6.65
CA CYS A 201 10.09 5.49 6.02
C CYS A 201 10.10 4.94 4.60
N TYR A 202 9.10 4.12 4.28
CA TYR A 202 9.01 3.38 3.03
C TYR A 202 7.64 3.54 2.39
N VAL A 203 7.60 3.45 1.07
CA VAL A 203 6.37 3.50 0.27
C VAL A 203 6.16 2.16 -0.44
N PRO A 204 5.30 1.28 0.08
CA PRO A 204 4.79 0.15 -0.70
C PRO A 204 3.90 0.65 -1.83
N THR A 205 4.14 0.19 -3.07
CA THR A 205 3.42 0.70 -4.23
C THR A 205 3.41 -0.30 -5.38
N HIS A 206 2.45 -0.15 -6.26
CA HIS A 206 2.37 -0.89 -7.51
C HIS A 206 3.22 -0.23 -8.60
N SER A 207 3.43 -0.93 -9.71
CA SER A 207 4.14 -0.36 -10.86
C SER A 207 3.37 0.75 -11.55
N LEU A 208 4.07 1.64 -12.25
CA LEU A 208 3.44 2.64 -13.12
C LEU A 208 2.60 2.00 -14.23
N ILE A 209 2.94 0.77 -14.65
CA ILE A 209 2.16 -0.01 -15.61
C ILE A 209 0.78 -0.33 -15.03
N ASN A 210 0.73 -0.80 -13.78
CA ASN A 210 -0.53 -1.05 -13.07
C ASN A 210 -1.34 0.21 -12.89
N TYR A 211 -0.72 1.28 -12.42
CA TYR A 211 -1.42 2.54 -12.18
C TYR A 211 -1.98 3.14 -13.47
N THR A 212 -1.28 3.00 -14.58
CA THR A 212 -1.80 3.39 -15.89
C THR A 212 -3.02 2.55 -16.26
N SER A 213 -2.95 1.24 -16.10
CA SER A 213 -4.06 0.32 -16.40
C SER A 213 -5.29 0.59 -15.53
N TRP A 214 -5.10 0.89 -14.26
CA TRP A 214 -6.18 1.18 -13.32
C TRP A 214 -6.65 2.64 -13.35
N GLN A 215 -5.97 3.49 -14.11
CA GLN A 215 -6.24 4.94 -14.15
C GLN A 215 -6.10 5.59 -12.75
N ILE A 216 -4.96 5.37 -12.15
CA ILE A 216 -4.56 5.96 -10.86
C ILE A 216 -3.45 6.97 -11.09
N VAL A 217 -3.54 8.10 -10.40
CA VAL A 217 -2.49 9.10 -10.29
C VAL A 217 -1.74 8.86 -8.98
N SER A 218 -0.44 8.66 -9.07
CA SER A 218 0.44 8.49 -7.90
C SER A 218 1.75 9.22 -8.12
N PRO A 219 2.30 9.90 -7.10
CA PRO A 219 3.60 10.57 -7.18
C PRO A 219 4.79 9.62 -6.97
N GLU A 220 4.61 8.32 -7.06
CA GLU A 220 5.59 7.33 -6.59
C GLU A 220 7.02 7.58 -7.11
N ALA A 221 7.19 7.96 -8.37
CA ALA A 221 8.51 8.24 -8.92
C ALA A 221 9.17 9.46 -8.25
N SER A 222 8.42 10.52 -8.01
CA SER A 222 8.93 11.75 -7.39
C SER A 222 9.18 11.59 -5.89
N LEU A 223 8.51 10.68 -5.22
CA LEU A 223 8.73 10.41 -3.80
C LEU A 223 10.18 10.00 -3.51
N ALA A 224 10.86 9.38 -4.47
CA ALA A 224 12.27 9.04 -4.33
C ALA A 224 13.18 10.26 -4.14
N SER A 225 12.76 11.47 -4.53
CA SER A 225 13.52 12.71 -4.34
C SER A 225 13.36 13.32 -2.95
N LEU A 226 12.43 12.84 -2.13
CA LEU A 226 12.23 13.32 -0.76
C LEU A 226 13.28 12.73 0.18
N ASP A 227 13.94 13.58 0.95
CA ASP A 227 14.94 13.15 1.95
C ASP A 227 14.33 12.25 3.04
N CYS A 228 13.05 12.40 3.30
CA CYS A 228 12.32 11.59 4.28
C CYS A 228 11.95 10.19 3.78
N VAL A 229 12.10 9.89 2.50
CA VAL A 229 11.80 8.56 1.93
C VAL A 229 13.08 7.73 1.84
N ASP A 230 13.14 6.62 2.57
CA ASP A 230 14.29 5.72 2.57
C ASP A 230 14.21 4.64 1.49
N GLY A 231 13.01 4.25 1.11
CA GLY A 231 12.83 3.19 0.10
C GLY A 231 11.39 2.85 -0.22
N TYR A 232 11.22 1.72 -0.90
CA TYR A 232 9.96 1.25 -1.44
C TYR A 232 9.77 -0.25 -1.21
N ILE A 233 8.51 -0.69 -1.24
CA ILE A 233 8.16 -2.07 -1.59
C ILE A 233 7.53 -2.05 -2.98
N ALA A 234 8.18 -2.68 -3.95
CA ALA A 234 7.65 -2.86 -5.29
C ALA A 234 6.75 -4.09 -5.32
N GLN A 235 5.45 -3.87 -5.38
CA GLN A 235 4.46 -4.92 -5.43
C GLN A 235 4.07 -5.25 -6.86
N VAL A 236 4.17 -6.51 -7.23
CA VAL A 236 3.52 -7.07 -8.41
C VAL A 236 2.38 -7.97 -7.96
N TRP A 237 1.17 -7.53 -8.25
CA TRP A 237 -0.01 -8.35 -8.04
C TRP A 237 -0.14 -9.37 -9.16
N THR A 238 -0.20 -10.65 -8.81
CA THR A 238 -0.25 -11.73 -9.80
C THR A 238 -1.45 -11.59 -10.75
N GLY A 239 -2.54 -10.98 -10.29
CA GLY A 239 -3.70 -10.69 -11.12
C GLY A 239 -3.41 -9.76 -12.29
N THR A 240 -2.63 -8.71 -12.11
CA THR A 240 -2.22 -7.81 -13.20
C THR A 240 -1.14 -8.39 -14.08
N ALA A 241 -0.20 -9.14 -13.51
CA ALA A 241 0.78 -9.88 -14.30
C ALA A 241 0.11 -10.88 -15.27
N ARG A 242 -1.10 -11.35 -14.94
CA ARG A 242 -1.92 -12.25 -15.76
C ARG A 242 -2.74 -11.56 -16.84
N GLU A 243 -2.82 -10.22 -16.88
CA GLU A 243 -3.60 -9.55 -17.93
C GLU A 243 -3.05 -9.91 -19.32
N PRO A 244 -3.90 -10.47 -20.21
CA PRO A 244 -3.46 -10.89 -21.52
C PRO A 244 -2.99 -9.72 -22.37
N ASN A 245 -1.82 -9.84 -22.98
CA ASN A 245 -1.28 -8.85 -23.89
C ASN A 245 -1.05 -9.42 -25.29
N PHE A 246 -0.85 -8.53 -26.26
CA PHE A 246 -0.53 -8.90 -27.63
C PHE A 246 0.98 -8.90 -27.86
N TYR A 247 1.49 -9.99 -28.44
CA TYR A 247 2.83 -10.08 -28.98
C TYR A 247 2.82 -10.92 -30.27
N ASN A 248 3.37 -10.38 -31.33
CA ASN A 248 3.35 -11.00 -32.66
C ASN A 248 1.93 -11.45 -33.11
N GLY A 249 0.93 -10.60 -32.86
CA GLY A 249 -0.46 -10.86 -33.21
C GLY A 249 -1.20 -11.89 -32.32
N ILE A 250 -0.52 -12.45 -31.31
CA ILE A 250 -1.10 -13.45 -30.40
C ILE A 250 -1.40 -12.81 -29.07
N LYS A 251 -2.69 -12.81 -28.69
CA LYS A 251 -3.14 -12.40 -27.36
C LYS A 251 -3.07 -13.58 -26.40
N LYS A 252 -2.30 -13.46 -25.31
CA LYS A 252 -2.24 -14.47 -24.23
C LYS A 252 -1.70 -13.88 -22.94
N GLU A 253 -1.89 -14.60 -21.83
CA GLU A 253 -1.20 -14.33 -20.57
C GLU A 253 0.31 -14.57 -20.73
N ARG A 254 1.11 -13.59 -20.24
CA ARG A 254 2.58 -13.66 -20.19
C ARG A 254 3.05 -13.21 -18.83
N VAL A 255 2.79 -14.05 -17.86
CA VAL A 255 2.88 -13.69 -16.43
C VAL A 255 4.30 -13.33 -16.02
N PHE A 256 5.28 -14.16 -16.39
CA PHE A 256 6.69 -13.88 -16.09
C PHE A 256 7.16 -12.57 -16.72
N GLU A 257 6.89 -12.40 -18.02
CA GLU A 257 7.34 -11.23 -18.78
C GLU A 257 6.71 -9.94 -18.27
N ASN A 258 5.39 -9.97 -17.97
CA ASN A 258 4.72 -8.81 -17.40
C ASN A 258 5.29 -8.46 -16.01
N ALA A 259 5.43 -9.44 -15.13
CA ALA A 259 6.01 -9.24 -13.79
C ALA A 259 7.46 -8.72 -13.88
N PHE A 260 8.25 -9.26 -14.78
CA PHE A 260 9.63 -8.80 -15.02
C PHE A 260 9.67 -7.32 -15.43
N LEU A 261 8.79 -6.90 -16.34
CA LEU A 261 8.69 -5.50 -16.75
C LEU A 261 8.22 -4.58 -15.62
N GLU A 262 7.25 -5.03 -14.82
CA GLU A 262 6.74 -4.27 -13.68
C GLU A 262 7.82 -4.06 -12.61
N TYR A 263 8.54 -5.11 -12.21
CA TYR A 263 9.68 -4.98 -11.28
C TYR A 263 10.79 -4.09 -11.85
N GLY A 264 11.11 -4.25 -13.12
CA GLY A 264 12.12 -3.44 -13.81
C GLY A 264 11.77 -1.96 -13.85
N CYS A 265 10.49 -1.64 -14.09
CA CYS A 265 9.99 -0.27 -14.06
C CYS A 265 10.22 0.37 -12.67
N MET A 266 9.78 -0.29 -11.61
CA MET A 266 9.94 0.22 -10.24
C MET A 266 11.40 0.30 -9.81
N LYS A 267 12.22 -0.69 -10.14
CA LYS A 267 13.65 -0.66 -9.85
C LYS A 267 14.36 0.49 -10.57
N SER A 268 14.03 0.72 -11.85
CA SER A 268 14.62 1.81 -12.65
C SER A 268 14.20 3.19 -12.13
N MET A 269 12.98 3.32 -11.64
CA MET A 269 12.45 4.56 -11.08
C MET A 269 13.28 5.04 -9.88
N THR A 270 13.77 4.13 -9.06
CA THR A 270 14.51 4.45 -7.83
C THR A 270 16.03 4.44 -7.98
N ALA A 271 16.55 3.84 -9.04
CA ALA A 271 17.99 3.63 -9.25
C ALA A 271 18.83 4.93 -9.19
N PRO A 272 18.40 6.08 -9.77
CA PRO A 272 19.19 7.30 -9.75
C PRO A 272 19.45 7.86 -8.34
N LEU A 273 18.56 7.57 -7.40
CA LEU A 273 18.61 8.07 -6.02
C LEU A 273 19.03 6.99 -5.01
N ASN A 274 19.33 5.79 -5.50
CA ASN A 274 19.78 4.65 -4.70
C ASN A 274 18.88 4.36 -3.49
N ARG A 275 17.56 4.48 -3.67
CA ARG A 275 16.59 4.16 -2.61
C ARG A 275 16.50 2.66 -2.41
N LYS A 276 16.34 2.24 -1.15
CA LYS A 276 16.19 0.82 -0.83
C LYS A 276 14.94 0.26 -1.49
N MET A 277 15.05 -0.96 -2.04
CA MET A 277 13.96 -1.65 -2.70
C MET A 277 13.71 -3.01 -2.06
N TYR A 278 12.47 -3.22 -1.60
CA TYR A 278 11.92 -4.54 -1.32
C TYR A 278 11.07 -4.98 -2.50
N PHE A 279 11.10 -6.26 -2.84
CA PHE A 279 10.16 -6.83 -3.80
C PHE A 279 9.08 -7.66 -3.10
N LEU A 280 7.87 -7.56 -3.61
CA LEU A 280 6.71 -8.34 -3.19
C LEU A 280 6.06 -8.96 -4.41
N THR A 281 5.84 -10.28 -4.37
CA THR A 281 4.89 -10.96 -5.24
C THR A 281 3.61 -11.18 -4.43
N ASP A 282 2.53 -10.49 -4.78
CA ASP A 282 1.23 -10.66 -4.15
C ASP A 282 0.45 -11.78 -4.86
N PRO A 283 0.20 -12.91 -4.19
CA PRO A 283 -0.58 -13.99 -4.78
C PRO A 283 -2.04 -13.57 -4.97
N ILE A 284 -2.68 -14.16 -5.95
CA ILE A 284 -4.09 -13.98 -6.19
C ILE A 284 -4.80 -15.34 -6.09
N GLU A 285 -5.77 -15.43 -5.20
CA GLU A 285 -6.51 -16.63 -4.85
C GLU A 285 -8.04 -16.46 -4.99
N ASP A 286 -8.49 -15.33 -5.48
CA ASP A 286 -9.91 -14.95 -5.54
C ASP A 286 -10.54 -15.04 -6.93
N ARG A 287 -9.83 -15.57 -7.92
CA ARG A 287 -10.24 -15.62 -9.33
C ARG A 287 -10.93 -16.93 -9.74
N ALA A 288 -11.32 -17.76 -8.78
CA ALA A 288 -11.97 -19.05 -9.03
C ALA A 288 -11.21 -19.93 -10.03
N LYS A 289 -9.92 -20.03 -9.86
CA LYS A 289 -9.01 -20.94 -10.55
C LYS A 289 -8.71 -22.17 -9.69
N ASP A 290 -8.12 -23.21 -10.27
CA ASP A 290 -7.62 -24.32 -9.47
C ASP A 290 -6.28 -23.99 -8.79
N TRP A 291 -5.90 -24.78 -7.77
CA TRP A 291 -4.69 -24.54 -6.99
C TRP A 291 -3.40 -24.71 -7.79
N LEU A 292 -3.40 -25.56 -8.80
CA LEU A 292 -2.24 -25.72 -9.68
C LEU A 292 -2.04 -24.47 -10.53
N ASP A 293 -3.11 -23.89 -11.05
CA ASP A 293 -3.06 -22.62 -11.78
C ASP A 293 -2.51 -21.50 -10.90
N TYR A 294 -3.01 -21.33 -9.67
CA TYR A 294 -2.47 -20.34 -8.73
C TYR A 294 -0.99 -20.55 -8.45
N LYS A 295 -0.57 -21.79 -8.19
CA LYS A 295 0.83 -22.12 -7.92
C LYS A 295 1.74 -21.74 -9.10
N ILE A 296 1.40 -22.16 -10.31
CA ILE A 296 2.22 -21.90 -11.51
C ILE A 296 2.37 -20.40 -11.74
N ASN A 297 1.28 -19.64 -11.65
CA ASN A 297 1.31 -18.21 -11.91
C ASN A 297 2.00 -17.42 -10.80
N TYR A 298 1.84 -17.82 -9.53
CA TYR A 298 2.62 -17.25 -8.43
C TYR A 298 4.11 -17.51 -8.60
N GLN A 299 4.50 -18.74 -8.95
CA GLN A 299 5.90 -19.09 -9.19
C GLN A 299 6.50 -18.30 -10.36
N ALA A 300 5.73 -18.07 -11.44
CA ALA A 300 6.19 -17.25 -12.56
C ALA A 300 6.45 -15.80 -12.14
N THR A 301 5.54 -15.20 -11.37
CA THR A 301 5.70 -13.85 -10.82
C THR A 301 6.88 -13.78 -9.84
N PHE A 302 7.01 -14.78 -8.97
CA PHE A 302 8.12 -14.86 -8.01
C PHE A 302 9.48 -15.04 -8.72
N ALA A 303 9.54 -15.88 -9.76
CA ALA A 303 10.77 -16.07 -10.54
C ALA A 303 11.23 -14.76 -11.20
N ALA A 304 10.29 -13.92 -11.65
CA ALA A 304 10.61 -12.63 -12.25
C ALA A 304 11.35 -11.70 -11.29
N GLN A 305 10.97 -11.64 -10.01
CA GLN A 305 11.67 -10.79 -9.03
C GLN A 305 13.12 -11.25 -8.79
N LEU A 306 13.40 -12.55 -8.90
CA LEU A 306 14.75 -13.10 -8.72
C LEU A 306 15.72 -12.75 -9.87
N MET A 307 15.20 -12.24 -10.99
CA MET A 307 16.05 -11.76 -12.11
C MET A 307 16.75 -10.42 -11.81
N TYR A 308 16.51 -9.83 -10.65
CA TYR A 308 17.12 -8.58 -10.20
C TYR A 308 18.06 -8.83 -9.01
N PRO A 309 19.30 -9.31 -9.25
CA PRO A 309 20.20 -9.76 -8.17
C PRO A 309 20.68 -8.63 -7.25
N MET A 310 20.50 -7.36 -7.64
CA MET A 310 20.80 -6.20 -6.79
C MET A 310 19.74 -5.96 -5.73
N VAL A 311 18.58 -6.60 -5.79
CA VAL A 311 17.53 -6.54 -4.77
C VAL A 311 17.64 -7.80 -3.91
N ASP A 312 17.90 -7.62 -2.64
CA ASP A 312 18.15 -8.69 -1.68
C ASP A 312 17.24 -8.62 -0.44
N THR A 313 16.16 -7.84 -0.56
CA THR A 313 15.16 -7.66 0.50
C THR A 313 13.77 -7.88 -0.07
N TYR A 314 12.95 -8.61 0.68
CA TYR A 314 11.66 -9.10 0.21
C TYR A 314 10.58 -8.96 1.26
N GLU A 315 9.41 -8.50 0.84
CA GLU A 315 8.18 -8.86 1.51
C GLU A 315 7.77 -10.24 0.97
N VAL A 316 7.89 -11.26 1.79
CA VAL A 316 7.78 -12.65 1.33
C VAL A 316 6.34 -13.10 1.17
N MET A 317 5.42 -12.42 1.83
CA MET A 317 3.99 -12.72 1.76
C MET A 317 3.17 -11.56 2.35
N PRO A 318 2.12 -11.08 1.70
CA PRO A 318 1.08 -10.31 2.36
C PRO A 318 0.07 -11.24 3.02
N TRP A 319 -0.42 -10.89 4.19
CA TRP A 319 -1.56 -11.54 4.82
C TRP A 319 -1.47 -13.09 4.91
N PRO A 320 -0.57 -13.66 5.73
CA PRO A 320 -0.44 -15.12 5.86
C PRO A 320 -1.72 -15.82 6.32
N ASP A 321 -2.56 -15.17 7.12
CA ASP A 321 -3.88 -15.66 7.50
C ASP A 321 -4.80 -15.86 6.28
N ARG A 322 -4.77 -14.93 5.31
CA ARG A 322 -5.48 -15.06 4.03
C ARG A 322 -5.01 -16.29 3.27
N ILE A 323 -3.71 -16.50 3.15
CA ILE A 323 -3.13 -17.62 2.39
C ILE A 323 -3.32 -18.96 3.12
N TYR A 324 -2.99 -19.01 4.40
CA TYR A 324 -2.99 -20.29 5.14
C TYR A 324 -4.36 -20.70 5.71
N GLN A 325 -5.26 -19.76 5.92
CA GLN A 325 -6.55 -20.00 6.58
C GLN A 325 -7.76 -19.57 5.76
N GLY A 326 -7.55 -18.90 4.63
CA GLY A 326 -8.63 -18.43 3.76
C GLY A 326 -9.40 -19.59 3.11
N LEU A 327 -10.68 -19.33 2.83
CA LEU A 327 -11.56 -20.23 2.08
C LEU A 327 -11.84 -19.62 0.73
N TYR A 328 -11.48 -20.33 -0.33
CA TYR A 328 -11.58 -19.85 -1.70
C TYR A 328 -12.46 -20.74 -2.55
N ARG A 329 -13.14 -20.14 -3.52
CA ARG A 329 -14.04 -20.84 -4.44
C ARG A 329 -13.24 -21.83 -5.29
N ILE A 330 -13.75 -23.06 -5.37
CA ILE A 330 -13.27 -24.06 -6.32
C ILE A 330 -13.78 -23.70 -7.71
N ALA A 331 -12.92 -23.72 -8.72
CA ALA A 331 -13.29 -23.41 -10.10
C ALA A 331 -14.47 -24.24 -10.57
N GLY A 332 -15.47 -23.58 -11.18
CA GLY A 332 -16.67 -24.22 -11.72
C GLY A 332 -17.72 -24.65 -10.69
N THR A 333 -17.52 -24.32 -9.40
CA THR A 333 -18.47 -24.64 -8.32
C THR A 333 -18.76 -23.43 -7.43
N ASP A 334 -19.77 -23.55 -6.55
CA ASP A 334 -20.05 -22.59 -5.47
C ASP A 334 -19.42 -23.02 -4.13
N GLN A 335 -18.69 -24.14 -4.12
CA GLN A 335 -18.00 -24.64 -2.94
C GLN A 335 -16.71 -23.82 -2.68
N LYS A 336 -16.33 -23.72 -1.40
CA LYS A 336 -15.09 -23.08 -0.97
C LYS A 336 -14.25 -24.06 -0.17
N GLU A 337 -12.95 -24.03 -0.39
CA GLU A 337 -11.99 -24.83 0.36
C GLU A 337 -10.76 -24.01 0.74
N ARG A 338 -9.98 -24.51 1.70
CA ARG A 338 -8.64 -23.97 2.01
C ARG A 338 -7.65 -24.42 0.94
N ILE A 339 -6.60 -23.61 0.77
CA ILE A 339 -5.46 -24.00 -0.07
C ILE A 339 -4.88 -25.32 0.44
N PRO A 340 -4.77 -26.37 -0.39
CA PRO A 340 -4.14 -27.61 -0.01
C PRO A 340 -2.72 -27.40 0.52
N ARG A 341 -2.35 -28.09 1.59
CA ARG A 341 -1.04 -27.92 2.24
C ARG A 341 0.14 -28.07 1.27
N SER A 342 0.01 -28.96 0.28
CA SER A 342 1.02 -29.17 -0.77
C SER A 342 1.25 -27.97 -1.69
N TYR A 343 0.38 -26.95 -1.63
CA TYR A 343 0.50 -25.72 -2.41
C TYR A 343 0.84 -24.49 -1.55
N SER A 344 0.68 -24.59 -0.23
CA SER A 344 0.96 -23.50 0.72
C SER A 344 2.31 -23.63 1.44
N THR A 345 3.04 -24.68 1.17
CA THR A 345 4.39 -24.95 1.66
C THR A 345 5.34 -25.15 0.47
#